data_7573cc7a980f840704bec402d0aab00e
#
_entry.id   7573cc7a980f840704bec402d0aab00e
#
_cell.length_a   1.000
_cell.length_b   1.000
_cell.length_c   1.000
_cell.angle_alpha   90.00
_cell.angle_beta   90.00
_cell.angle_gamma   90.00
#
_symmetry.space_group_name_H-M   'P 1'
#
loop_
_entity.id
_entity.type
_entity.pdbx_description
1 polymer ?
#
loop_
_entity_poly.entity_id
_entity_poly.type
_entity_poly.pdbx_seq_one_letter_code
_entity_poly.pdbx_strand_id
1 'polypeptide(L)'
;MGRAFEYRKATKLKRWGHMAKTFTKLGKQIAIAVKAGGPEPENNPSLRAIIANCKRENMPKDNIARAIKNACGKDTSDYKEVTYEGYGPHGVAVFVDTLTDNTTRTVADVRSIFNKFSGNLGTTGSLSFLFDHKAVFTFKKKEGLDMDEMILDLIDYGVEDEFDEDEENNEITIYGTPTSFGEIQKHLEAEGFEVTGAEFTYIPNDLKDVTPEERETIDKMVEKLEEFDDVQTVYTNMKPEIPADAE
;
A
#
# COMPACT_ATOMS: atom_id res chain seq x y z
N MET A 1 20.44 0.82 -3.48
CA MET A 1 19.02 0.61 -3.14
C MET A 1 18.44 1.92 -2.60
N GLY A 2 17.30 2.37 -3.12
CA GLY A 2 16.70 3.64 -2.75
C GLY A 2 16.01 3.61 -1.38
N ARG A 3 15.78 4.80 -0.78
CA ARG A 3 15.06 4.98 0.50
C ARG A 3 13.69 4.28 0.51
N ALA A 4 12.98 4.34 -0.61
CA ALA A 4 11.68 3.72 -0.78
C ALA A 4 11.72 2.20 -0.64
N PHE A 5 12.73 1.55 -1.20
CA PHE A 5 12.93 0.10 -1.11
C PHE A 5 13.16 -0.36 0.33
N GLU A 6 14.11 0.27 1.04
CA GLU A 6 14.43 -0.10 2.43
C GLU A 6 13.19 0.02 3.34
N TYR A 7 12.44 1.11 3.18
CA TYR A 7 11.22 1.32 3.93
C TYR A 7 10.16 0.25 3.63
N ARG A 8 9.93 -0.07 2.35
CA ARG A 8 8.95 -1.08 1.93
C ARG A 8 9.38 -2.50 2.30
N LYS A 9 10.67 -2.84 2.18
CA LYS A 9 11.19 -4.16 2.57
C LYS A 9 10.93 -4.44 4.04
N ALA A 10 11.23 -3.48 4.93
CA ALA A 10 10.97 -3.60 6.35
C ALA A 10 9.47 -3.76 6.66
N THR A 11 8.61 -2.98 5.99
CA THR A 11 7.14 -3.05 6.15
C THR A 11 6.59 -4.38 5.64
N LYS A 12 7.10 -4.92 4.52
CA LYS A 12 6.66 -6.20 3.94
C LYS A 12 6.97 -7.38 4.87
N LEU A 13 8.14 -7.40 5.50
CA LEU A 13 8.53 -8.47 6.43
C LEU A 13 7.61 -8.55 7.66
N LYS A 14 7.09 -7.43 8.15
CA LYS A 14 6.14 -7.38 9.27
C LYS A 14 4.74 -7.90 8.91
N ARG A 15 4.32 -7.82 7.64
CA ARG A 15 2.97 -8.21 7.17
C ARG A 15 2.70 -9.71 7.11
N TRP A 16 3.71 -10.57 7.10
CA TRP A 16 3.52 -12.02 6.87
C TRP A 16 2.74 -12.77 7.96
N GLY A 17 2.44 -12.16 9.09
CA GLY A 17 1.68 -12.77 10.19
C GLY A 17 0.13 -12.72 10.09
N HIS A 18 -0.47 -12.07 9.07
CA HIS A 18 -1.90 -11.69 9.09
C HIS A 18 -2.72 -12.08 7.85
N MET A 19 -2.51 -13.26 7.26
CA MET A 19 -3.16 -13.67 5.99
C MET A 19 -4.70 -13.53 5.96
N ALA A 20 -5.41 -13.86 7.04
CA ALA A 20 -6.87 -13.78 7.05
C ALA A 20 -7.39 -12.33 6.93
N LYS A 21 -6.70 -11.37 7.56
CA LYS A 21 -7.05 -9.94 7.49
C LYS A 21 -6.70 -9.36 6.12
N THR A 22 -5.61 -9.81 5.51
CA THR A 22 -5.19 -9.39 4.15
C THR A 22 -6.29 -9.69 3.15
N PHE A 23 -6.91 -10.86 3.21
CA PHE A 23 -8.00 -11.22 2.28
C PHE A 23 -9.25 -10.36 2.47
N THR A 24 -9.58 -9.97 3.71
CA THR A 24 -10.68 -9.06 3.99
C THR A 24 -10.40 -7.67 3.39
N LYS A 25 -9.19 -7.16 3.58
CA LYS A 25 -8.75 -5.87 3.03
C LYS A 25 -8.79 -5.85 1.50
N LEU A 26 -8.22 -6.89 0.86
CA LEU A 26 -8.26 -7.05 -0.60
C LEU A 26 -9.70 -7.18 -1.12
N GLY A 27 -10.58 -7.84 -0.37
CA GLY A 27 -12.00 -7.94 -0.71
C GLY A 27 -12.71 -6.57 -0.75
N LYS A 28 -12.38 -5.66 0.17
CA LYS A 28 -12.89 -4.27 0.15
C LYS A 28 -12.37 -3.50 -1.06
N GLN A 29 -11.08 -3.64 -1.38
CA GLN A 29 -10.48 -3.01 -2.58
C GLN A 29 -11.14 -3.51 -3.86
N ILE A 30 -11.39 -4.83 -3.99
CA ILE A 30 -12.14 -5.41 -5.10
C ILE A 30 -13.53 -4.76 -5.20
N ALA A 31 -14.23 -4.59 -4.07
CA ALA A 31 -15.57 -4.01 -4.08
C ALA A 31 -15.58 -2.58 -4.61
N ILE A 32 -14.59 -1.76 -4.23
CA ILE A 32 -14.44 -0.39 -4.74
C ILE A 32 -14.14 -0.40 -6.24
N ALA A 33 -13.18 -1.21 -6.68
CA ALA A 33 -12.80 -1.28 -8.08
C ALA A 33 -13.98 -1.75 -8.99
N VAL A 34 -14.72 -2.75 -8.54
CA VAL A 34 -15.90 -3.27 -9.26
C VAL A 34 -17.01 -2.20 -9.36
N LYS A 35 -17.24 -1.44 -8.28
CA LYS A 35 -18.22 -0.34 -8.30
C LYS A 35 -17.82 0.78 -9.26
N ALA A 36 -16.52 1.09 -9.33
CA ALA A 36 -16.00 2.17 -10.16
C ALA A 36 -15.94 1.81 -11.65
N GLY A 37 -15.51 0.59 -12.00
CA GLY A 37 -15.19 0.21 -13.37
C GLY A 37 -15.86 -1.07 -13.89
N GLY A 38 -16.75 -1.68 -13.07
CA GLY A 38 -17.42 -2.94 -13.43
C GLY A 38 -16.65 -4.20 -13.06
N PRO A 39 -17.30 -5.39 -13.17
CA PRO A 39 -16.75 -6.65 -12.70
C PRO A 39 -15.77 -7.34 -13.68
N GLU A 40 -15.67 -6.84 -14.90
CA GLU A 40 -14.86 -7.47 -15.95
C GLU A 40 -13.41 -6.94 -15.88
N PRO A 41 -12.42 -7.78 -15.52
CA PRO A 41 -11.04 -7.33 -15.38
C PRO A 41 -10.45 -6.76 -16.69
N GLU A 42 -10.88 -7.29 -17.87
CA GLU A 42 -10.43 -6.80 -19.16
C GLU A 42 -10.73 -5.33 -19.38
N ASN A 43 -11.84 -4.84 -18.80
CA ASN A 43 -12.32 -3.47 -18.95
C ASN A 43 -12.03 -2.59 -17.72
N ASN A 44 -11.43 -3.17 -16.66
CA ASN A 44 -11.20 -2.49 -15.38
C ASN A 44 -9.73 -2.60 -14.95
N PRO A 45 -8.87 -1.63 -15.30
CA PRO A 45 -7.46 -1.64 -14.94
C PRO A 45 -7.23 -1.73 -13.42
N SER A 46 -7.99 -0.97 -12.62
CA SER A 46 -7.89 -1.02 -11.17
C SER A 46 -8.18 -2.42 -10.61
N LEU A 47 -9.20 -3.10 -11.16
CA LEU A 47 -9.52 -4.47 -10.76
C LEU A 47 -8.40 -5.45 -11.15
N ARG A 48 -7.76 -5.27 -12.32
CA ARG A 48 -6.60 -6.09 -12.72
C ARG A 48 -5.43 -5.94 -11.74
N ALA A 49 -5.11 -4.69 -11.38
CA ALA A 49 -4.07 -4.39 -10.40
C ALA A 49 -4.34 -5.08 -9.05
N ILE A 50 -5.56 -4.99 -8.54
CA ILE A 50 -5.95 -5.62 -7.28
C ILE A 50 -5.92 -7.14 -7.39
N ILE A 51 -6.33 -7.73 -8.52
CA ILE A 51 -6.23 -9.18 -8.76
C ILE A 51 -4.76 -9.63 -8.78
N ALA A 52 -3.84 -8.85 -9.35
CA ALA A 52 -2.41 -9.14 -9.30
C ALA A 52 -1.91 -9.15 -7.84
N ASN A 53 -2.30 -8.15 -7.03
CA ASN A 53 -2.00 -8.11 -5.61
C ASN A 53 -2.59 -9.32 -4.85
N CYS A 54 -3.83 -9.72 -5.17
CA CYS A 54 -4.46 -10.92 -4.58
C CYS A 54 -3.64 -12.18 -4.87
N LYS A 55 -3.16 -12.35 -6.09
CA LYS A 55 -2.32 -13.48 -6.49
C LYS A 55 -0.99 -13.48 -5.75
N ARG A 56 -0.34 -12.30 -5.63
CA ARG A 56 0.91 -12.12 -4.87
C ARG A 56 0.76 -12.50 -3.40
N GLU A 57 -0.41 -12.20 -2.80
CA GLU A 57 -0.75 -12.58 -1.42
C GLU A 57 -1.33 -14.00 -1.31
N ASN A 58 -1.24 -14.82 -2.37
CA ASN A 58 -1.75 -16.19 -2.40
C ASN A 58 -3.25 -16.34 -2.10
N MET A 59 -4.06 -15.33 -2.45
CA MET A 59 -5.51 -15.43 -2.31
C MET A 59 -6.08 -16.44 -3.31
N PRO A 60 -6.86 -17.44 -2.87
CA PRO A 60 -7.45 -18.43 -3.76
C PRO A 60 -8.33 -17.80 -4.84
N LYS A 61 -8.28 -18.33 -6.06
CA LYS A 61 -9.08 -17.82 -7.20
C LYS A 61 -10.59 -17.79 -6.89
N ASP A 62 -11.10 -18.76 -6.15
CA ASP A 62 -12.50 -18.82 -5.74
C ASP A 62 -12.89 -17.68 -4.80
N ASN A 63 -11.96 -17.22 -3.95
CA ASN A 63 -12.19 -16.10 -3.06
C ASN A 63 -12.22 -14.79 -3.86
N ILE A 64 -11.34 -14.62 -4.84
CA ILE A 64 -11.33 -13.47 -5.76
C ILE A 64 -12.66 -13.42 -6.53
N ALA A 65 -13.06 -14.54 -7.16
CA ALA A 65 -14.31 -14.62 -7.90
C ALA A 65 -15.54 -14.33 -7.03
N ARG A 66 -15.54 -14.84 -5.79
CA ARG A 66 -16.61 -14.57 -4.82
C ARG A 66 -16.66 -13.10 -4.42
N ALA A 67 -15.50 -12.45 -4.19
CA ALA A 67 -15.43 -11.03 -3.86
C ALA A 67 -15.99 -10.16 -5.01
N ILE A 68 -15.61 -10.44 -6.25
CA ILE A 68 -16.13 -9.74 -7.44
C ILE A 68 -17.66 -9.94 -7.53
N LYS A 69 -18.15 -11.18 -7.39
CA LYS A 69 -19.59 -11.48 -7.43
C LYS A 69 -20.36 -10.75 -6.32
N ASN A 70 -19.82 -10.73 -5.11
CA ASN A 70 -20.44 -10.02 -3.99
C ASN A 70 -20.50 -8.51 -4.25
N ALA A 71 -19.43 -7.94 -4.85
CA ALA A 71 -19.38 -6.53 -5.20
C ALA A 71 -20.45 -6.09 -6.23
N CYS A 72 -20.97 -7.01 -7.05
CA CYS A 72 -22.08 -6.77 -7.98
C CYS A 72 -23.46 -6.78 -7.29
N GLY A 73 -23.55 -7.20 -6.03
CA GLY A 73 -24.81 -7.31 -5.29
C GLY A 73 -25.44 -5.97 -4.96
N LYS A 74 -26.77 -5.96 -4.74
CA LYS A 74 -27.50 -4.72 -4.38
C LYS A 74 -27.21 -4.20 -2.98
N ASP A 75 -26.76 -5.06 -2.07
CA ASP A 75 -26.49 -4.76 -0.66
C ASP A 75 -24.98 -4.55 -0.39
N THR A 76 -24.23 -4.15 -1.40
CA THR A 76 -22.80 -3.94 -1.23
C THR A 76 -22.52 -2.65 -0.46
N SER A 77 -21.77 -2.74 0.64
CA SER A 77 -21.34 -1.59 1.43
C SER A 77 -20.67 -0.51 0.55
N ASP A 78 -20.97 0.74 0.83
CA ASP A 78 -20.40 1.88 0.12
C ASP A 78 -19.13 2.33 0.82
N TYR A 79 -18.02 1.64 0.54
CA TYR A 79 -16.73 1.94 1.12
C TYR A 79 -16.18 3.27 0.61
N LYS A 80 -15.62 4.03 1.55
CA LYS A 80 -14.90 5.29 1.28
C LYS A 80 -13.47 5.16 1.75
N GLU A 81 -12.57 5.71 0.97
CA GLU A 81 -11.18 5.92 1.37
C GLU A 81 -11.12 7.12 2.30
N VAL A 82 -10.57 6.91 3.49
CA VAL A 82 -10.36 7.97 4.48
C VAL A 82 -9.00 7.76 5.13
N THR A 83 -8.20 8.81 5.18
CA THR A 83 -6.91 8.81 5.84
C THR A 83 -7.01 9.52 7.18
N TYR A 84 -6.31 8.98 8.18
CA TYR A 84 -6.17 9.59 9.49
C TYR A 84 -4.70 9.83 9.79
N GLU A 85 -4.41 10.98 10.36
CA GLU A 85 -3.05 11.46 10.57
C GLU A 85 -2.87 11.91 12.01
N GLY A 86 -1.71 11.64 12.58
CA GLY A 86 -1.42 12.08 13.93
C GLY A 86 -0.02 11.71 14.37
N TYR A 87 0.31 12.13 15.57
CA TYR A 87 1.55 11.74 16.23
C TYR A 87 1.29 10.63 17.24
N GLY A 88 1.97 9.52 17.08
CA GLY A 88 2.05 8.44 18.06
C GLY A 88 2.97 8.78 19.22
N PRO A 89 3.26 7.80 20.10
CA PRO A 89 4.22 7.99 21.18
C PRO A 89 5.58 8.42 20.64
N HIS A 90 6.34 9.12 21.47
CA HIS A 90 7.68 9.63 21.15
C HIS A 90 7.72 10.61 19.96
N GLY A 91 6.56 11.13 19.54
CA GLY A 91 6.45 12.07 18.43
C GLY A 91 6.72 11.47 17.05
N VAL A 92 6.51 10.16 16.88
CA VAL A 92 6.54 9.49 15.58
C VAL A 92 5.28 9.85 14.80
N ALA A 93 5.43 10.30 13.56
CA ALA A 93 4.31 10.56 12.68
C ALA A 93 3.67 9.24 12.26
N VAL A 94 2.33 9.17 12.36
CA VAL A 94 1.55 7.98 12.02
C VAL A 94 0.45 8.37 11.03
N PHE A 95 0.43 7.69 9.90
CA PHE A 95 -0.54 7.86 8.83
C PHE A 95 -1.31 6.56 8.66
N VAL A 96 -2.64 6.61 8.77
CA VAL A 96 -3.53 5.43 8.76
C VAL A 96 -4.43 5.51 7.54
N ASP A 97 -4.23 4.60 6.61
CA ASP A 97 -5.09 4.48 5.43
C ASP A 97 -6.23 3.51 5.71
N THR A 98 -7.46 3.89 5.39
CA THR A 98 -8.67 3.13 5.71
C THR A 98 -9.65 3.04 4.55
N LEU A 99 -10.37 1.90 4.49
CA LEU A 99 -11.54 1.69 3.65
C LEU A 99 -12.73 1.36 4.55
N THR A 100 -13.65 2.30 4.68
CA THR A 100 -14.77 2.19 5.61
C THR A 100 -16.12 2.53 4.99
N ASP A 101 -17.15 1.83 5.43
CA ASP A 101 -18.55 2.15 5.20
C ASP A 101 -19.13 3.06 6.30
N ASN A 102 -18.39 3.29 7.40
CA ASN A 102 -18.82 4.09 8.53
C ASN A 102 -17.67 4.91 9.15
N THR A 103 -17.48 6.12 8.64
CA THR A 103 -16.40 7.03 9.08
C THR A 103 -16.48 7.41 10.55
N THR A 104 -17.69 7.46 11.14
CA THR A 104 -17.89 7.77 12.56
C THR A 104 -17.35 6.66 13.46
N ARG A 105 -17.58 5.39 13.10
CA ARG A 105 -17.02 4.24 13.79
C ARG A 105 -15.50 4.27 13.68
N THR A 106 -14.98 4.36 12.45
CA THR A 106 -13.55 4.26 12.18
C THR A 106 -12.74 5.36 12.88
N VAL A 107 -13.20 6.62 12.85
CA VAL A 107 -12.51 7.71 13.56
C VAL A 107 -12.48 7.50 15.07
N ALA A 108 -13.55 6.93 15.66
CA ALA A 108 -13.59 6.62 17.09
C ALA A 108 -12.60 5.50 17.45
N ASP A 109 -12.54 4.45 16.63
CA ASP A 109 -11.63 3.32 16.81
C ASP A 109 -10.17 3.78 16.70
N VAL A 110 -9.81 4.49 15.62
CA VAL A 110 -8.46 5.03 15.43
C VAL A 110 -8.07 5.96 16.57
N ARG A 111 -8.94 6.92 16.94
CA ARG A 111 -8.68 7.85 18.05
C ARG A 111 -8.48 7.14 19.38
N SER A 112 -9.21 6.05 19.62
CA SER A 112 -9.07 5.27 20.86
C SER A 112 -7.66 4.69 21.00
N ILE A 113 -7.05 4.22 19.89
CA ILE A 113 -5.70 3.68 19.90
C ILE A 113 -4.67 4.80 20.08
N PHE A 114 -4.81 5.93 19.35
CA PHE A 114 -3.92 7.08 19.57
C PHE A 114 -3.90 7.47 21.05
N ASN A 115 -5.07 7.66 21.65
CA ASN A 115 -5.18 8.02 23.09
C ASN A 115 -4.56 6.95 24.00
N LYS A 116 -4.79 5.66 23.73
CA LYS A 116 -4.25 4.55 24.52
C LYS A 116 -2.73 4.54 24.56
N PHE A 117 -2.09 4.93 23.47
CA PHE A 117 -0.63 5.00 23.35
C PHE A 117 -0.06 6.40 23.57
N SER A 118 -0.81 7.29 24.23
CA SER A 118 -0.39 8.67 24.52
C SER A 118 -0.04 9.49 23.27
N GLY A 119 -0.61 9.12 22.13
CA GLY A 119 -0.55 9.86 20.88
C GLY A 119 -1.68 10.88 20.76
N ASN A 120 -1.66 11.62 19.67
CA ASN A 120 -2.67 12.62 19.35
C ASN A 120 -3.07 12.53 17.89
N LEU A 121 -4.36 12.26 17.65
CA LEU A 121 -4.93 12.28 16.31
C LEU A 121 -5.10 13.74 15.84
N GLY A 122 -4.46 14.08 14.74
CA GLY A 122 -4.51 15.40 14.11
C GLY A 122 -5.72 15.59 13.19
N THR A 123 -5.68 16.68 12.45
CA THR A 123 -6.63 16.95 11.37
C THR A 123 -6.09 16.41 10.05
N THR A 124 -6.97 16.05 9.12
CA THR A 124 -6.58 15.59 7.77
C THR A 124 -5.69 16.65 7.09
N GLY A 125 -4.59 16.19 6.49
CA GLY A 125 -3.59 17.04 5.84
C GLY A 125 -2.52 17.60 6.78
N SER A 126 -2.58 17.33 8.09
CA SER A 126 -1.61 17.87 9.06
C SER A 126 -0.21 17.27 8.92
N LEU A 127 -0.10 16.07 8.37
CA LEU A 127 1.16 15.35 8.15
C LEU A 127 1.47 15.03 6.68
N SER A 128 0.66 15.53 5.76
CA SER A 128 0.82 15.25 4.33
C SER A 128 2.19 15.69 3.77
N PHE A 129 2.83 16.69 4.40
CA PHE A 129 4.16 17.15 4.01
C PHE A 129 5.29 16.21 4.48
N LEU A 130 5.01 15.28 5.40
CA LEU A 130 5.99 14.31 5.90
C LEU A 130 6.01 13.01 5.07
N PHE A 131 5.05 12.81 4.20
CA PHE A 131 4.93 11.58 3.41
C PHE A 131 4.70 11.92 1.94
N ASP A 132 5.47 11.28 1.07
CA ASP A 132 5.22 11.28 -0.37
C ASP A 132 4.20 10.18 -0.69
N HIS A 133 3.10 10.57 -1.35
CA HIS A 133 2.14 9.61 -1.90
C HIS A 133 2.63 9.14 -3.26
N LYS A 134 2.84 7.84 -3.44
CA LYS A 134 3.42 7.23 -4.64
C LYS A 134 2.50 6.15 -5.21
N ALA A 135 2.46 6.07 -6.53
CA ALA A 135 2.03 4.87 -7.25
C ALA A 135 3.22 3.93 -7.39
N VAL A 136 3.04 2.66 -7.08
CA VAL A 136 4.11 1.65 -7.11
C VAL A 136 3.68 0.50 -7.99
N PHE A 137 4.53 0.13 -8.95
CA PHE A 137 4.32 -1.01 -9.82
C PHE A 137 5.47 -1.99 -9.69
N THR A 138 5.13 -3.27 -9.58
CA THR A 138 6.10 -4.37 -9.61
C THR A 138 5.75 -5.26 -10.80
N PHE A 139 6.73 -5.62 -11.61
CA PHE A 139 6.54 -6.45 -12.79
C PHE A 139 7.76 -7.34 -13.03
N LYS A 140 7.57 -8.41 -13.83
CA LYS A 140 8.66 -9.33 -14.17
C LYS A 140 9.64 -8.68 -15.11
N LYS A 141 10.93 -8.80 -14.80
CA LYS A 141 12.02 -8.35 -15.67
C LYS A 141 12.07 -9.22 -16.93
N LYS A 142 12.13 -8.59 -18.08
CA LYS A 142 12.33 -9.27 -19.36
C LYS A 142 13.81 -9.51 -19.63
N GLU A 143 14.12 -10.61 -20.30
CA GLU A 143 15.49 -10.89 -20.72
C GLU A 143 15.99 -9.81 -21.70
N GLY A 144 17.18 -9.28 -21.42
CA GLY A 144 17.81 -8.23 -22.25
C GLY A 144 17.19 -6.83 -22.11
N LEU A 145 16.35 -6.60 -21.07
CA LEU A 145 15.79 -5.28 -20.81
C LEU A 145 16.89 -4.31 -20.36
N ASP A 146 17.03 -3.21 -21.11
CA ASP A 146 17.84 -2.06 -20.70
C ASP A 146 16.99 -1.18 -19.77
N MET A 147 17.39 -1.12 -18.49
CA MET A 147 16.62 -0.39 -17.48
C MET A 147 16.72 1.11 -17.65
N ASP A 148 17.87 1.62 -18.07
CA ASP A 148 18.07 3.06 -18.25
C ASP A 148 17.19 3.57 -19.41
N GLU A 149 17.13 2.82 -20.52
CA GLU A 149 16.26 3.13 -21.66
C GLU A 149 14.78 3.06 -21.25
N MET A 150 14.38 2.02 -20.51
CA MET A 150 13.01 1.85 -20.04
C MET A 150 12.58 2.97 -19.09
N ILE A 151 13.42 3.37 -18.13
CA ILE A 151 13.11 4.44 -17.20
C ILE A 151 12.97 5.78 -17.94
N LEU A 152 13.84 6.06 -18.90
CA LEU A 152 13.73 7.27 -19.73
C LEU A 152 12.38 7.34 -20.48
N ASP A 153 11.89 6.21 -20.98
CA ASP A 153 10.56 6.15 -21.63
C ASP A 153 9.44 6.35 -20.60
N LEU A 154 9.55 5.76 -19.41
CA LEU A 154 8.54 5.82 -18.35
C LEU A 154 8.46 7.18 -17.64
N ILE A 155 9.50 8.02 -17.68
CA ILE A 155 9.47 9.39 -17.13
C ILE A 155 8.37 10.23 -17.77
N ASP A 156 8.11 10.06 -19.05
CA ASP A 156 7.03 10.77 -19.77
C ASP A 156 5.64 10.38 -19.25
N TYR A 157 5.51 9.24 -18.58
CA TYR A 157 4.30 8.77 -17.93
C TYR A 157 4.25 9.07 -16.43
N GLY A 158 5.21 9.86 -15.90
CA GLY A 158 5.24 10.28 -14.50
C GLY A 158 5.88 9.27 -13.55
N VAL A 159 6.70 8.36 -14.06
CA VAL A 159 7.58 7.50 -13.26
C VAL A 159 8.82 8.29 -12.86
N GLU A 160 9.33 8.02 -11.67
CA GLU A 160 10.58 8.61 -11.16
C GLU A 160 11.80 7.86 -11.71
N ASP A 161 12.96 8.45 -11.60
CA ASP A 161 14.24 7.89 -12.05
C ASP A 161 14.79 6.79 -11.10
N GLU A 162 14.15 6.60 -9.94
CA GLU A 162 14.49 5.50 -9.01
C GLU A 162 13.68 4.25 -9.33
N PHE A 163 14.37 3.11 -9.36
CA PHE A 163 13.74 1.79 -9.41
C PHE A 163 14.49 0.80 -8.50
N ASP A 164 13.82 -0.29 -8.16
CA ASP A 164 14.41 -1.38 -7.39
C ASP A 164 14.37 -2.68 -8.19
N GLU A 165 15.43 -3.46 -8.09
CA GLU A 165 15.55 -4.76 -8.71
C GLU A 165 15.61 -5.85 -7.63
N ASP A 166 14.69 -6.82 -7.74
CA ASP A 166 14.66 -8.03 -6.92
C ASP A 166 15.15 -9.20 -7.78
N GLU A 167 16.45 -9.50 -7.69
CA GLU A 167 17.09 -10.56 -8.46
C GLU A 167 16.54 -11.95 -8.12
N GLU A 168 16.14 -12.19 -6.85
CA GLU A 168 15.63 -13.49 -6.42
C GLU A 168 14.29 -13.83 -7.09
N ASN A 169 13.41 -12.84 -7.20
CA ASN A 169 12.11 -12.99 -7.81
C ASN A 169 12.08 -12.57 -9.29
N ASN A 170 13.19 -12.07 -9.82
CA ASN A 170 13.30 -11.50 -11.17
C ASN A 170 12.22 -10.42 -11.41
N GLU A 171 12.12 -9.49 -10.47
CA GLU A 171 11.13 -8.42 -10.47
C GLU A 171 11.79 -7.04 -10.41
N ILE A 172 11.13 -6.08 -11.07
CA ILE A 172 11.45 -4.66 -11.01
C ILE A 172 10.31 -3.93 -10.35
N THR A 173 10.64 -2.98 -9.47
CA THR A 173 9.69 -2.08 -8.85
C THR A 173 10.00 -0.65 -9.24
N ILE A 174 9.00 0.06 -9.77
CA ILE A 174 9.08 1.48 -10.16
C ILE A 174 8.11 2.30 -9.32
N TYR A 175 8.41 3.59 -9.21
CA TYR A 175 7.67 4.57 -8.45
C TYR A 175 7.20 5.69 -9.37
N GLY A 176 5.97 6.14 -9.20
CA GLY A 176 5.41 7.22 -10.00
C GLY A 176 4.43 8.07 -9.22
N THR A 177 3.95 9.12 -9.85
CA THR A 177 2.94 9.98 -9.24
C THR A 177 1.60 9.25 -9.13
N PRO A 178 0.80 9.48 -8.08
CA PRO A 178 -0.50 8.81 -7.93
C PRO A 178 -1.46 9.11 -9.07
N THR A 179 -1.38 10.31 -9.65
CA THR A 179 -2.24 10.73 -10.77
C THR A 179 -1.96 9.96 -12.05
N SER A 180 -0.74 9.47 -12.22
CA SER A 180 -0.29 8.73 -13.41
C SER A 180 -0.53 7.22 -13.31
N PHE A 181 -1.13 6.71 -12.22
CA PHE A 181 -1.33 5.28 -12.00
C PHE A 181 -1.93 4.57 -13.22
N GLY A 182 -3.02 5.12 -13.77
CA GLY A 182 -3.71 4.50 -14.92
C GLY A 182 -2.89 4.52 -16.21
N GLU A 183 -2.09 5.56 -16.43
CA GLU A 183 -1.24 5.70 -17.62
C GLU A 183 -0.04 4.78 -17.54
N ILE A 184 0.63 4.70 -16.38
CA ILE A 184 1.74 3.78 -16.13
C ILE A 184 1.28 2.33 -16.33
N GLN A 185 0.15 1.95 -15.71
CA GLN A 185 -0.38 0.60 -15.86
C GLN A 185 -0.67 0.25 -17.32
N LYS A 186 -1.35 1.14 -18.03
CA LYS A 186 -1.69 0.94 -19.44
C LYS A 186 -0.44 0.81 -20.31
N HIS A 187 0.58 1.61 -20.05
CA HIS A 187 1.84 1.54 -20.80
C HIS A 187 2.56 0.21 -20.55
N LEU A 188 2.73 -0.20 -19.29
CA LEU A 188 3.34 -1.49 -18.95
C LEU A 188 2.60 -2.68 -19.57
N GLU A 189 1.27 -2.65 -19.60
CA GLU A 189 0.45 -3.68 -20.23
C GLU A 189 0.60 -3.67 -21.76
N ALA A 190 0.66 -2.49 -22.41
CA ALA A 190 0.84 -2.34 -23.84
C ALA A 190 2.20 -2.86 -24.31
N GLU A 191 3.24 -2.60 -23.53
CA GLU A 191 4.57 -3.13 -23.74
C GLU A 191 4.69 -4.63 -23.38
N GLY A 192 3.60 -5.24 -22.87
CA GLY A 192 3.54 -6.67 -22.57
C GLY A 192 4.35 -7.06 -21.34
N PHE A 193 4.49 -6.18 -20.36
CA PHE A 193 5.05 -6.53 -19.05
C PHE A 193 4.03 -7.28 -18.21
N GLU A 194 4.50 -8.31 -17.49
CA GLU A 194 3.69 -9.02 -16.52
C GLU A 194 3.70 -8.24 -15.20
N VAL A 195 2.67 -7.42 -14.97
CA VAL A 195 2.49 -6.68 -13.71
C VAL A 195 2.09 -7.66 -12.62
N THR A 196 2.98 -7.84 -11.64
CA THR A 196 2.77 -8.73 -10.48
C THR A 196 2.23 -7.99 -9.26
N GLY A 197 2.31 -6.66 -9.24
CA GLY A 197 1.76 -5.84 -8.18
C GLY A 197 1.60 -4.39 -8.61
N ALA A 198 0.53 -3.75 -8.13
CA ALA A 198 0.32 -2.32 -8.28
C ALA A 198 -0.45 -1.79 -7.06
N GLU A 199 0.08 -0.76 -6.41
CA GLU A 199 -0.48 -0.21 -5.19
C GLU A 199 -0.14 1.26 -5.01
N PHE A 200 -0.88 1.95 -4.16
CA PHE A 200 -0.47 3.23 -3.61
C PHE A 200 0.27 3.02 -2.30
N THR A 201 1.24 3.88 -2.02
CA THR A 201 1.99 3.85 -0.76
C THR A 201 2.33 5.27 -0.30
N TYR A 202 2.62 5.40 0.99
CA TYR A 202 3.14 6.63 1.58
C TYR A 202 4.56 6.38 2.08
N ILE A 203 5.51 7.18 1.58
CA ILE A 203 6.93 7.06 1.89
C ILE A 203 7.33 8.30 2.70
N PRO A 204 7.88 8.13 3.91
CA PRO A 204 8.26 9.28 4.73
C PRO A 204 9.45 10.03 4.13
N ASN A 205 9.34 11.36 4.08
CA ASN A 205 10.40 12.27 3.63
C ASN A 205 11.48 12.46 4.68
N ASP A 206 11.09 12.41 5.96
CA ASP A 206 11.98 12.58 7.09
C ASP A 206 11.83 11.39 8.03
N LEU A 207 12.93 10.67 8.25
CA LEU A 207 12.96 9.46 9.07
C LEU A 207 13.36 9.82 10.50
N LYS A 208 12.59 9.34 11.46
CA LYS A 208 12.83 9.52 12.88
C LYS A 208 13.58 8.34 13.48
N ASP A 209 14.74 8.61 14.07
CA ASP A 209 15.46 7.64 14.90
C ASP A 209 14.70 7.43 16.23
N VAL A 210 14.60 6.17 16.65
CA VAL A 210 13.95 5.75 17.89
C VAL A 210 14.78 4.68 18.58
N THR A 211 14.70 4.61 19.91
CA THR A 211 15.33 3.53 20.66
C THR A 211 14.56 2.20 20.46
N PRO A 212 15.18 1.04 20.79
CA PRO A 212 14.48 -0.25 20.69
C PRO A 212 13.20 -0.29 21.54
N GLU A 213 13.17 0.30 22.73
CA GLU A 213 12.00 0.35 23.62
C GLU A 213 10.89 1.25 23.05
N GLU A 214 11.28 2.39 22.47
CA GLU A 214 10.35 3.28 21.78
C GLU A 214 9.73 2.59 20.56
N ARG A 215 10.56 1.88 19.79
CA ARG A 215 10.12 1.09 18.64
C ARG A 215 9.09 0.04 19.04
N GLU A 216 9.36 -0.74 20.09
CA GLU A 216 8.42 -1.75 20.58
C GLU A 216 7.05 -1.14 20.91
N THR A 217 7.04 0.05 21.51
CA THR A 217 5.80 0.77 21.84
C THR A 217 5.03 1.20 20.59
N ILE A 218 5.75 1.72 19.58
CA ILE A 218 5.16 2.16 18.32
C ILE A 218 4.64 0.95 17.53
N ASP A 219 5.40 -0.14 17.47
CA ASP A 219 5.01 -1.37 16.78
C ASP A 219 3.71 -1.95 17.39
N LYS A 220 3.59 -1.97 18.71
CA LYS A 220 2.34 -2.35 19.39
C LYS A 220 1.16 -1.45 19.04
N MET A 221 1.39 -0.15 18.87
CA MET A 221 0.35 0.77 18.41
C MET A 221 -0.07 0.46 16.97
N VAL A 222 0.89 0.25 16.08
CA VAL A 222 0.64 -0.10 14.68
C VAL A 222 -0.14 -1.42 14.59
N GLU A 223 0.28 -2.47 15.30
CA GLU A 223 -0.44 -3.75 15.37
C GLU A 223 -1.91 -3.56 15.81
N LYS A 224 -2.14 -2.73 16.83
CA LYS A 224 -3.50 -2.46 17.31
C LYS A 224 -4.35 -1.68 16.32
N LEU A 225 -3.77 -0.76 15.57
CA LEU A 225 -4.47 -0.07 14.47
C LEU A 225 -4.80 -1.05 13.34
N GLU A 226 -3.87 -1.92 12.98
CA GLU A 226 -4.06 -2.92 11.92
C GLU A 226 -5.03 -4.05 12.30
N GLU A 227 -5.41 -4.18 13.58
CA GLU A 227 -6.46 -5.11 14.04
C GLU A 227 -7.85 -4.72 13.53
N PHE A 228 -8.09 -3.45 13.23
CA PHE A 228 -9.39 -3.00 12.70
C PHE A 228 -9.55 -3.38 11.23
N ASP A 229 -10.71 -3.92 10.90
CA ASP A 229 -11.03 -4.35 9.52
C ASP A 229 -11.09 -3.19 8.52
N ASP A 230 -11.32 -1.96 9.00
CA ASP A 230 -11.37 -0.77 8.16
C ASP A 230 -9.98 -0.22 7.83
N VAL A 231 -8.97 -0.52 8.65
CA VAL A 231 -7.59 -0.08 8.43
C VAL A 231 -6.93 -0.94 7.35
N GLN A 232 -6.49 -0.31 6.28
CA GLN A 232 -5.77 -0.98 5.18
C GLN A 232 -4.28 -1.08 5.51
N THR A 233 -3.65 0.05 5.77
CA THR A 233 -2.21 0.14 6.03
C THR A 233 -1.95 1.25 7.05
N VAL A 234 -0.94 1.04 7.88
CA VAL A 234 -0.41 2.07 8.78
C VAL A 234 1.02 2.38 8.36
N TYR A 235 1.30 3.66 8.14
CA TYR A 235 2.62 4.17 7.81
C TYR A 235 3.15 4.99 8.97
N THR A 236 4.46 4.93 9.18
CA THR A 236 5.15 5.72 10.20
C THR A 236 6.41 6.33 9.60
N ASN A 237 6.86 7.44 10.15
CA ASN A 237 8.17 7.98 9.78
C ASN A 237 9.32 7.43 10.64
N MET A 238 9.07 6.33 11.35
CA MET A 238 10.10 5.63 12.11
C MET A 238 11.12 5.02 11.15
N LYS A 239 12.42 5.25 11.41
CA LYS A 239 13.49 4.70 10.60
C LYS A 239 13.41 3.16 10.61
N PRO A 240 13.43 2.50 9.43
CA PRO A 240 13.40 1.04 9.36
C PRO A 240 14.60 0.41 10.08
N GLU A 241 14.40 -0.74 10.72
CA GLU A 241 15.53 -1.60 11.11
C GLU A 241 15.99 -2.37 9.87
N ILE A 242 17.24 -2.18 9.50
CA ILE A 242 17.89 -3.03 8.50
C ILE A 242 18.40 -4.24 9.28
N PRO A 243 17.93 -5.48 8.95
CA PRO A 243 18.51 -6.68 9.55
C PRO A 243 20.02 -6.73 9.30
N ALA A 244 20.78 -7.10 10.31
CA ALA A 244 22.25 -7.18 10.23
C ALA A 244 22.78 -8.14 9.13
N ASP A 245 21.89 -9.00 8.60
CA ASP A 245 22.20 -9.99 7.54
C ASP A 245 21.95 -9.44 6.13
N ALA A 246 21.70 -8.14 5.98
CA ALA A 246 21.37 -7.49 4.70
C ALA A 246 22.51 -6.59 4.15
N GLU A 247 23.71 -6.66 4.76
CA GLU A 247 24.95 -6.04 4.23
C GLU A 247 25.71 -6.97 3.28
#